data_295d14000a49164528d55afb1de8be83
#
_entry.id   295d14000a49164528d55afb1de8be83
#
_cell.length_a   1.000
_cell.length_b   1.000
_cell.length_c   1.000
_cell.angle_alpha   90.00
_cell.angle_beta   90.00
_cell.angle_gamma   90.00
#
_symmetry.space_group_name_H-M   'P 1'
#
loop_
_entity.id
_entity.type
_entity.pdbx_description
1 polymer ?
#
loop_
_entity_poly.entity_id
_entity_poly.type
_entity_poly.pdbx_seq_one_letter_code
_entity_poly.pdbx_strand_id
1 'polypeptide(L)'
;WRQVLTATQAMSPESQKDPTWVYWRARALSATAQDNAQKQEAQGLLRSIASVRGFYEQLALEELGQAITLPERPIALNPQEKAAALINPGLQRALYAIQIGLRPEGNREWNYSTNLHTPGGMNDRDLLAAADLACQRQVWDRCINTSDRTKEAIDFEQRFPMPLREIVVRKAGDIRLDPAFVYGLIRQESRFIMDARSHVGASGLMQVMPATAK
;
A
#
# COMPACT_ATOMS: atom_id res chain seq x y z
N TRP A 1 -9.28 27.15 -2.78
CA TRP A 1 -7.98 26.79 -3.35
C TRP A 1 -6.84 27.67 -2.85
N ARG A 2 -7.00 28.99 -2.74
CA ARG A 2 -5.93 29.89 -2.24
C ARG A 2 -5.44 29.47 -0.85
N GLN A 3 -6.36 29.09 0.06
CA GLN A 3 -5.99 28.61 1.41
C GLN A 3 -5.19 27.30 1.36
N VAL A 4 -5.54 26.39 0.47
CA VAL A 4 -4.76 25.13 0.25
C VAL A 4 -3.35 25.46 -0.22
N LEU A 5 -3.22 26.40 -1.17
CA LEU A 5 -1.91 26.81 -1.66
C LEU A 5 -1.05 27.43 -0.55
N THR A 6 -1.62 28.36 0.24
CA THR A 6 -0.95 28.98 1.38
C THR A 6 -0.53 27.93 2.42
N ALA A 7 -1.44 26.99 2.76
CA ALA A 7 -1.16 25.95 3.75
C ALA A 7 -0.03 25.02 3.31
N THR A 8 -0.08 24.53 2.06
CA THR A 8 0.96 23.63 1.54
C THR A 8 2.32 24.31 1.39
N GLN A 9 2.37 25.61 1.09
CA GLN A 9 3.59 26.40 1.04
C GLN A 9 4.21 26.67 2.42
N ALA A 10 3.39 26.72 3.47
CA ALA A 10 3.83 26.95 4.85
C ALA A 10 4.34 25.67 5.55
N MET A 11 4.21 24.49 4.92
CA MET A 11 4.72 23.22 5.45
C MET A 11 6.25 23.18 5.48
N SER A 12 6.79 22.26 6.28
CA SER A 12 8.24 21.98 6.28
C SER A 12 8.72 21.54 4.88
N PRO A 13 9.99 21.81 4.51
CA PRO A 13 10.55 21.38 3.23
C PRO A 13 10.42 19.87 2.97
N GLU A 14 10.43 19.07 4.03
CA GLU A 14 10.24 17.61 3.96
C GLU A 14 8.79 17.28 3.62
N SER A 15 7.82 17.84 4.34
CA SER A 15 6.40 17.65 4.06
C SER A 15 6.00 18.12 2.67
N GLN A 16 6.60 19.19 2.16
CA GLN A 16 6.34 19.70 0.81
C GLN A 16 6.77 18.74 -0.32
N LYS A 17 7.56 17.70 0.00
CA LYS A 17 7.97 16.65 -0.95
C LYS A 17 7.04 15.43 -0.92
N ASP A 18 6.17 15.31 0.08
CA ASP A 18 5.21 14.22 0.17
C ASP A 18 4.21 14.28 -0.99
N PRO A 19 4.00 13.18 -1.73
CA PRO A 19 3.11 13.15 -2.90
C PRO A 19 1.70 13.69 -2.63
N THR A 20 1.17 13.48 -1.42
CA THR A 20 -0.12 14.02 -1.00
C THR A 20 -0.16 15.54 -1.14
N TRP A 21 0.81 16.20 -0.55
CA TRP A 21 0.85 17.67 -0.52
C TRP A 21 1.28 18.28 -1.84
N VAL A 22 2.17 17.59 -2.58
CA VAL A 22 2.52 17.98 -3.95
C VAL A 22 1.29 17.94 -4.86
N TYR A 23 0.48 16.87 -4.78
CA TYR A 23 -0.75 16.75 -5.55
C TYR A 23 -1.74 17.89 -5.25
N TRP A 24 -2.06 18.11 -3.97
CA TRP A 24 -3.01 19.16 -3.60
C TRP A 24 -2.50 20.56 -3.90
N ARG A 25 -1.20 20.81 -3.79
CA ARG A 25 -0.58 22.06 -4.22
C ARG A 25 -0.72 22.27 -5.74
N ALA A 26 -0.47 21.22 -6.53
CA ALA A 26 -0.62 21.29 -7.99
C ALA A 26 -2.08 21.56 -8.38
N ARG A 27 -3.06 20.89 -7.74
CA ARG A 27 -4.50 21.15 -7.94
C ARG A 27 -4.87 22.58 -7.58
N ALA A 28 -4.40 23.07 -6.44
CA ALA A 28 -4.68 24.43 -5.99
C ALA A 28 -4.06 25.48 -6.94
N LEU A 29 -2.83 25.26 -7.36
CA LEU A 29 -2.16 26.13 -8.31
C LEU A 29 -2.87 26.15 -9.68
N SER A 30 -3.24 25.00 -10.21
CA SER A 30 -4.01 24.90 -11.45
C SER A 30 -5.35 25.61 -11.38
N ALA A 31 -6.08 25.46 -10.24
CA ALA A 31 -7.38 26.07 -10.04
C ALA A 31 -7.34 27.60 -9.83
N THR A 32 -6.18 28.15 -9.46
CA THR A 32 -6.00 29.59 -9.21
C THR A 32 -5.10 30.26 -10.26
N ALA A 33 -4.60 29.51 -11.24
CA ALA A 33 -3.67 30.00 -12.25
C ALA A 33 -4.27 31.15 -13.10
N GLN A 34 -3.54 32.25 -13.18
CA GLN A 34 -3.93 33.43 -13.97
C GLN A 34 -3.21 33.47 -15.32
N ASP A 35 -2.12 32.71 -15.47
CA ASP A 35 -1.30 32.68 -16.65
C ASP A 35 -0.81 31.25 -17.00
N ASN A 36 -0.16 31.13 -18.15
CA ASN A 36 0.37 29.85 -18.61
C ASN A 36 1.57 29.37 -17.80
N ALA A 37 2.36 30.26 -17.18
CA ALA A 37 3.51 29.89 -16.38
C ALA A 37 3.05 29.12 -15.13
N GLN A 38 2.02 29.61 -14.43
CA GLN A 38 1.42 28.92 -13.28
C GLN A 38 0.81 27.57 -13.64
N LYS A 39 0.17 27.47 -14.82
CA LYS A 39 -0.34 26.16 -15.31
C LYS A 39 0.80 25.17 -15.58
N GLN A 40 1.90 25.63 -16.16
CA GLN A 40 3.09 24.80 -16.39
C GLN A 40 3.75 24.37 -15.08
N GLU A 41 3.82 25.26 -14.08
CA GLU A 41 4.31 24.91 -12.74
C GLU A 41 3.45 23.82 -12.11
N ALA A 42 2.12 23.94 -12.15
CA ALA A 42 1.21 22.92 -11.65
C ALA A 42 1.43 21.56 -12.33
N GLN A 43 1.57 21.56 -13.66
CA GLN A 43 1.90 20.33 -14.39
C GLN A 43 3.30 19.78 -14.04
N GLY A 44 4.26 20.64 -13.78
CA GLY A 44 5.60 20.26 -13.32
C GLY A 44 5.54 19.52 -11.98
N LEU A 45 4.73 20.02 -11.04
CA LEU A 45 4.48 19.38 -9.76
C LEU A 45 3.84 18.00 -9.94
N LEU A 46 2.81 17.86 -10.78
CA LEU A 46 2.19 16.56 -11.05
C LEU A 46 3.19 15.57 -11.66
N ARG A 47 4.00 16.02 -12.65
CA ARG A 47 5.04 15.15 -13.26
C ARG A 47 6.09 14.70 -12.26
N SER A 48 6.40 15.50 -11.25
CA SER A 48 7.42 15.15 -10.25
C SER A 48 7.01 13.99 -9.34
N ILE A 49 5.72 13.70 -9.22
CA ILE A 49 5.19 12.62 -8.38
C ILE A 49 4.51 11.50 -9.18
N ALA A 50 4.21 11.72 -10.47
CA ALA A 50 3.47 10.78 -11.31
C ALA A 50 4.12 9.38 -11.31
N SER A 51 3.44 8.39 -10.74
CA SER A 51 3.89 7.00 -10.71
C SER A 51 2.72 6.05 -10.40
N VAL A 52 2.95 4.74 -10.51
CA VAL A 52 1.96 3.70 -10.17
C VAL A 52 2.01 3.27 -8.71
N ARG A 53 2.88 3.88 -7.88
CA ARG A 53 3.20 3.39 -6.55
C ARG A 53 2.15 3.70 -5.50
N GLY A 54 1.62 4.91 -5.51
CA GLY A 54 0.72 5.40 -4.49
C GLY A 54 -0.52 6.06 -5.07
N PHE A 55 -1.48 6.39 -4.20
CA PHE A 55 -2.78 6.93 -4.60
C PHE A 55 -2.66 8.30 -5.28
N TYR A 56 -1.93 9.25 -4.68
CA TYR A 56 -1.78 10.59 -5.24
C TYR A 56 -0.88 10.62 -6.47
N GLU A 57 0.06 9.70 -6.57
CA GLU A 57 0.90 9.50 -7.75
C GLU A 57 0.08 8.99 -8.94
N GLN A 58 -0.87 8.08 -8.70
CA GLN A 58 -1.81 7.61 -9.73
C GLN A 58 -2.79 8.71 -10.14
N LEU A 59 -3.32 9.49 -9.19
CA LEU A 59 -4.13 10.67 -9.51
C LEU A 59 -3.34 11.69 -10.34
N ALA A 60 -2.03 11.85 -10.09
CA ALA A 60 -1.20 12.73 -10.90
C ALA A 60 -1.05 12.22 -12.34
N LEU A 61 -0.94 10.89 -12.56
CA LEU A 61 -0.98 10.30 -13.90
C LEU A 61 -2.30 10.63 -14.62
N GLU A 62 -3.45 10.46 -13.96
CA GLU A 62 -4.76 10.77 -14.51
C GLU A 62 -4.90 12.26 -14.87
N GLU A 63 -4.49 13.18 -13.99
CA GLU A 63 -4.50 14.63 -14.27
C GLU A 63 -3.62 15.02 -15.46
N LEU A 64 -2.54 14.26 -15.71
CA LEU A 64 -1.67 14.44 -16.85
C LEU A 64 -2.19 13.75 -18.13
N GLY A 65 -3.34 13.08 -18.07
CA GLY A 65 -3.89 12.31 -19.19
C GLY A 65 -3.09 11.04 -19.53
N GLN A 66 -2.31 10.53 -18.57
CA GLN A 66 -1.49 9.33 -18.75
C GLN A 66 -2.25 8.10 -18.23
N ALA A 67 -2.17 6.99 -18.98
CA ALA A 67 -2.77 5.74 -18.54
C ALA A 67 -1.98 5.14 -17.37
N ILE A 68 -2.72 4.63 -16.37
CA ILE A 68 -2.13 3.82 -15.29
C ILE A 68 -1.87 2.43 -15.87
N THR A 69 -0.61 2.09 -16.06
CA THR A 69 -0.18 0.78 -16.57
C THR A 69 0.44 -0.05 -15.45
N LEU A 70 0.20 -1.35 -15.49
CA LEU A 70 0.87 -2.26 -14.56
C LEU A 70 2.37 -2.25 -14.84
N PRO A 71 3.22 -2.12 -13.79
CA PRO A 71 4.67 -2.24 -13.96
C PRO A 71 5.05 -3.66 -14.39
N GLU A 72 6.23 -3.80 -14.95
CA GLU A 72 6.80 -5.11 -15.25
C GLU A 72 6.91 -5.95 -13.97
N ARG A 73 6.63 -7.24 -14.11
CA ARG A 73 6.82 -8.17 -13.00
C ARG A 73 8.30 -8.22 -12.61
N PRO A 74 8.62 -8.23 -11.32
CA PRO A 74 9.98 -8.46 -10.88
C PRO A 74 10.49 -9.81 -11.38
N ILE A 75 11.80 -9.91 -11.57
CA ILE A 75 12.44 -11.20 -11.83
C ILE A 75 12.06 -12.18 -10.72
N ALA A 76 11.63 -13.37 -11.10
CA ALA A 76 11.21 -14.40 -10.15
C ALA A 76 12.28 -14.67 -9.08
N LEU A 77 11.84 -14.91 -7.85
CA LEU A 77 12.74 -15.29 -6.76
C LEU A 77 13.36 -16.67 -7.04
N ASN A 78 14.67 -16.73 -6.92
CA ASN A 78 15.38 -18.00 -7.06
C ASN A 78 15.24 -18.87 -5.79
N PRO A 79 15.59 -20.18 -5.86
CA PRO A 79 15.48 -21.08 -4.71
C PRO A 79 16.29 -20.64 -3.49
N GLN A 80 17.45 -20.01 -3.69
CA GLN A 80 18.32 -19.54 -2.62
C GLN A 80 17.70 -18.37 -1.86
N GLU A 81 17.08 -17.40 -2.56
CA GLU A 81 16.37 -16.26 -1.94
C GLU A 81 15.18 -16.75 -1.11
N LYS A 82 14.39 -17.68 -1.65
CA LYS A 82 13.28 -18.30 -0.92
C LYS A 82 13.75 -19.08 0.30
N ALA A 83 14.82 -19.85 0.17
CA ALA A 83 15.41 -20.60 1.27
C ALA A 83 15.94 -19.66 2.36
N ALA A 84 16.63 -18.57 1.99
CA ALA A 84 17.13 -17.58 2.95
C ALA A 84 15.99 -16.96 3.79
N ALA A 85 14.89 -16.59 3.18
CA ALA A 85 13.71 -16.10 3.91
C ALA A 85 13.11 -17.21 4.81
N LEU A 86 13.01 -18.43 4.30
CA LEU A 86 12.44 -19.57 5.03
C LEU A 86 13.24 -19.93 6.28
N ILE A 87 14.59 -19.91 6.22
CA ILE A 87 15.45 -20.25 7.36
C ILE A 87 15.74 -19.08 8.29
N ASN A 88 15.27 -17.86 7.96
CA ASN A 88 15.45 -16.69 8.81
C ASN A 88 14.71 -16.88 10.15
N PRO A 89 15.46 -16.97 11.29
CA PRO A 89 14.83 -17.32 12.56
C PRO A 89 13.88 -16.26 13.08
N GLY A 90 14.09 -14.99 12.74
CA GLY A 90 13.20 -13.90 13.12
C GLY A 90 11.88 -13.96 12.35
N LEU A 91 11.91 -14.18 11.04
CA LEU A 91 10.68 -14.36 10.25
C LEU A 91 9.89 -15.59 10.72
N GLN A 92 10.56 -16.70 11.05
CA GLN A 92 9.90 -17.89 11.58
C GLN A 92 9.23 -17.64 12.95
N ARG A 93 9.94 -16.98 13.90
CA ARG A 93 9.35 -16.61 15.20
C ARG A 93 8.15 -15.70 15.02
N ALA A 94 8.24 -14.71 14.12
CA ALA A 94 7.15 -13.78 13.82
C ALA A 94 5.90 -14.52 13.31
N LEU A 95 6.06 -15.40 12.31
CA LEU A 95 4.96 -16.18 11.76
C LEU A 95 4.35 -17.12 12.80
N TYR A 96 5.19 -17.77 13.60
CA TYR A 96 4.71 -18.64 14.67
C TYR A 96 3.92 -17.86 15.72
N ALA A 97 4.41 -16.70 16.18
CA ALA A 97 3.70 -15.84 17.11
C ALA A 97 2.32 -15.43 16.57
N ILE A 98 2.23 -15.04 15.28
CA ILE A 98 0.97 -14.71 14.62
C ILE A 98 0.04 -15.92 14.61
N GLN A 99 0.55 -17.10 14.29
CA GLN A 99 -0.24 -18.34 14.22
C GLN A 99 -0.86 -18.73 15.55
N ILE A 100 -0.17 -18.51 16.67
CA ILE A 100 -0.69 -18.82 18.01
C ILE A 100 -1.51 -17.66 18.62
N GLY A 101 -1.86 -16.64 17.84
CA GLY A 101 -2.70 -15.51 18.26
C GLY A 101 -1.95 -14.33 18.88
N LEU A 102 -0.63 -14.36 18.96
CA LEU A 102 0.23 -13.26 19.43
C LEU A 102 0.62 -12.34 18.27
N ARG A 103 -0.41 -11.84 17.55
CA ARG A 103 -0.20 -11.01 16.36
C ARG A 103 0.60 -9.73 16.62
N PRO A 104 0.34 -8.95 17.70
CA PRO A 104 1.13 -7.75 17.99
C PRO A 104 2.63 -8.05 18.16
N GLU A 105 2.97 -9.13 18.86
CA GLU A 105 4.34 -9.60 19.09
C GLU A 105 4.98 -10.06 17.77
N GLY A 106 4.26 -10.86 17.03
CA GLY A 106 4.70 -11.34 15.72
C GLY A 106 4.93 -10.19 14.73
N ASN A 107 4.08 -9.17 14.73
CA ASN A 107 4.27 -7.99 13.90
C ASN A 107 5.52 -7.20 14.30
N ARG A 108 5.81 -7.04 15.58
CA ARG A 108 7.04 -6.39 16.07
C ARG A 108 8.29 -7.17 15.65
N GLU A 109 8.28 -8.48 15.84
CA GLU A 109 9.39 -9.36 15.44
C GLU A 109 9.61 -9.34 13.92
N TRP A 110 8.53 -9.37 13.13
CA TRP A 110 8.60 -9.26 11.67
C TRP A 110 9.23 -7.94 11.23
N ASN A 111 8.75 -6.83 11.79
CA ASN A 111 9.28 -5.51 11.47
C ASN A 111 10.76 -5.37 11.85
N TYR A 112 11.15 -5.92 12.99
CA TYR A 112 12.54 -5.97 13.41
C TYR A 112 13.37 -6.81 12.45
N SER A 113 12.93 -8.03 12.12
CA SER A 113 13.66 -8.98 11.27
C SER A 113 13.78 -8.51 9.82
N THR A 114 12.83 -7.69 9.33
CA THR A 114 12.90 -7.03 8.02
C THR A 114 13.60 -5.68 8.08
N ASN A 115 14.25 -5.34 9.20
CA ASN A 115 15.01 -4.11 9.44
C ASN A 115 14.21 -2.83 9.16
N LEU A 116 12.93 -2.80 9.52
CA LEU A 116 12.09 -1.62 9.28
C LEU A 116 12.60 -0.37 10.01
N HIS A 117 13.26 -0.55 11.16
CA HIS A 117 13.81 0.51 12.00
C HIS A 117 15.28 0.86 11.68
N THR A 118 15.94 0.08 10.81
CA THR A 118 17.36 0.27 10.48
C THR A 118 17.49 1.00 9.15
N PRO A 119 18.23 2.12 9.08
CA PRO A 119 18.55 2.77 7.83
C PRO A 119 19.21 1.79 6.84
N GLY A 120 18.71 1.75 5.61
CA GLY A 120 19.16 0.81 4.58
C GLY A 120 18.44 -0.53 4.59
N GLY A 121 18.02 -1.05 5.73
CA GLY A 121 17.15 -2.23 5.88
C GLY A 121 17.47 -3.42 4.96
N MET A 122 16.50 -4.27 4.72
CA MET A 122 16.54 -5.29 3.68
C MET A 122 16.49 -4.64 2.29
N ASN A 123 17.23 -5.18 1.32
CA ASN A 123 17.11 -4.79 -0.08
C ASN A 123 15.80 -5.31 -0.70
N ASP A 124 15.47 -4.87 -1.92
CA ASP A 124 14.22 -5.24 -2.58
C ASP A 124 14.05 -6.76 -2.74
N ARG A 125 15.14 -7.50 -3.04
CA ARG A 125 15.08 -8.96 -3.21
C ARG A 125 14.78 -9.68 -1.90
N ASP A 126 15.40 -9.24 -0.80
CA ASP A 126 15.14 -9.78 0.54
C ASP A 126 13.71 -9.47 0.99
N LEU A 127 13.22 -8.23 0.73
CA LEU A 127 11.85 -7.84 1.03
C LEU A 127 10.84 -8.65 0.23
N LEU A 128 11.07 -8.87 -1.08
CA LEU A 128 10.19 -9.70 -1.90
C LEU A 128 10.18 -11.15 -1.41
N ALA A 129 11.33 -11.70 -1.00
CA ALA A 129 11.41 -13.06 -0.48
C ALA A 129 10.68 -13.21 0.87
N ALA A 130 10.83 -12.22 1.77
CA ALA A 130 10.09 -12.20 3.03
C ALA A 130 8.58 -12.04 2.78
N ALA A 131 8.18 -11.16 1.85
CA ALA A 131 6.79 -11.00 1.46
C ALA A 131 6.21 -12.29 0.86
N ASP A 132 6.93 -12.97 -0.04
CA ASP A 132 6.53 -14.26 -0.63
C ASP A 132 6.28 -15.30 0.46
N LEU A 133 7.16 -15.40 1.46
CA LEU A 133 6.99 -16.29 2.60
C LEU A 133 5.71 -15.97 3.39
N ALA A 134 5.43 -14.69 3.65
CA ALA A 134 4.21 -14.27 4.34
C ALA A 134 2.96 -14.57 3.51
N CYS A 135 2.98 -14.34 2.19
CA CYS A 135 1.89 -14.66 1.27
C CYS A 135 1.58 -16.17 1.28
N GLN A 136 2.62 -17.03 1.20
CA GLN A 136 2.48 -18.49 1.24
C GLN A 136 1.87 -18.97 2.56
N ARG A 137 2.13 -18.27 3.66
CA ARG A 137 1.55 -18.53 4.99
C ARG A 137 0.21 -17.83 5.21
N GLN A 138 -0.31 -17.13 4.18
CA GLN A 138 -1.57 -16.38 4.23
C GLN A 138 -1.60 -15.28 5.31
N VAL A 139 -0.43 -14.77 5.68
CA VAL A 139 -0.28 -13.60 6.56
C VAL A 139 -0.25 -12.36 5.68
N TRP A 140 -1.42 -12.03 5.13
CA TRP A 140 -1.56 -11.07 4.04
C TRP A 140 -1.10 -9.66 4.39
N ASP A 141 -1.37 -9.20 5.61
CA ASP A 141 -0.90 -7.89 6.09
C ASP A 141 0.63 -7.78 6.09
N ARG A 142 1.34 -8.87 6.42
CA ARG A 142 2.81 -8.89 6.35
C ARG A 142 3.30 -8.99 4.91
N CYS A 143 2.63 -9.79 4.08
CA CYS A 143 2.90 -9.86 2.64
C CYS A 143 2.83 -8.46 2.01
N ILE A 144 1.68 -7.79 2.14
CA ILE A 144 1.42 -6.47 1.57
C ILE A 144 2.43 -5.44 2.10
N ASN A 145 2.50 -5.29 3.44
CA ASN A 145 3.32 -4.25 4.06
C ASN A 145 4.81 -4.41 3.76
N THR A 146 5.30 -5.64 3.60
CA THR A 146 6.70 -5.90 3.28
C THR A 146 6.99 -5.59 1.82
N SER A 147 6.13 -6.04 0.91
CA SER A 147 6.25 -5.75 -0.53
C SER A 147 6.09 -4.26 -0.86
N ASP A 148 5.22 -3.54 -0.13
CA ASP A 148 5.04 -2.08 -0.31
C ASP A 148 6.33 -1.28 -0.04
N ARG A 149 7.30 -1.85 0.68
CA ARG A 149 8.58 -1.20 1.03
C ARG A 149 9.64 -1.29 -0.05
N THR A 150 9.48 -2.14 -1.06
CA THR A 150 10.44 -2.25 -2.16
C THR A 150 10.51 -0.93 -2.95
N LYS A 151 11.72 -0.52 -3.32
CA LYS A 151 11.98 0.80 -3.92
C LYS A 151 11.86 0.77 -5.44
N GLU A 152 12.47 -0.22 -6.08
CA GLU A 152 12.53 -0.34 -7.55
C GLU A 152 11.60 -1.44 -8.06
N ALA A 153 11.65 -2.61 -7.45
CA ALA A 153 10.80 -3.72 -7.82
C ALA A 153 9.38 -3.57 -7.27
N ILE A 154 8.37 -3.74 -8.13
CA ILE A 154 6.96 -3.68 -7.73
C ILE A 154 6.31 -5.02 -8.06
N ASP A 155 6.03 -5.83 -7.04
CA ASP A 155 5.26 -7.06 -7.20
C ASP A 155 3.78 -6.79 -6.89
N PHE A 156 2.96 -6.69 -7.94
CA PHE A 156 1.53 -6.42 -7.78
C PHE A 156 0.78 -7.58 -7.14
N GLU A 157 1.20 -8.83 -7.35
CA GLU A 157 0.53 -9.98 -6.74
C GLU A 157 0.72 -10.01 -5.23
N GLN A 158 1.90 -9.59 -4.74
CA GLN A 158 2.16 -9.44 -3.31
C GLN A 158 1.48 -8.21 -2.70
N ARG A 159 1.43 -7.09 -3.44
CA ARG A 159 0.83 -5.84 -2.96
C ARG A 159 -0.70 -5.85 -2.99
N PHE A 160 -1.28 -6.57 -3.94
CA PHE A 160 -2.72 -6.66 -4.16
C PHE A 160 -3.18 -8.12 -4.24
N PRO A 161 -2.95 -8.91 -3.18
CA PRO A 161 -3.40 -10.31 -3.17
C PRO A 161 -4.92 -10.38 -3.23
N MET A 162 -5.43 -11.45 -3.84
CA MET A 162 -6.87 -11.70 -3.99
C MET A 162 -7.28 -13.00 -3.29
N PRO A 163 -7.15 -13.10 -1.95
CA PRO A 163 -7.65 -14.25 -1.23
C PRO A 163 -9.19 -14.35 -1.32
N LEU A 164 -9.74 -15.54 -1.11
CA LEU A 164 -11.18 -15.79 -1.14
C LEU A 164 -11.85 -15.37 -2.48
N ARG A 165 -11.12 -15.47 -3.60
CA ARG A 165 -11.53 -14.92 -4.89
C ARG A 165 -12.93 -15.35 -5.33
N GLU A 166 -13.24 -16.61 -5.23
CA GLU A 166 -14.55 -17.15 -5.64
C GLU A 166 -15.70 -16.52 -4.86
N ILE A 167 -15.52 -16.36 -3.55
CA ILE A 167 -16.54 -15.77 -2.67
C ILE A 167 -16.72 -14.28 -2.99
N VAL A 168 -15.61 -13.54 -3.08
CA VAL A 168 -15.65 -12.09 -3.34
C VAL A 168 -16.27 -11.80 -4.70
N VAL A 169 -15.82 -12.48 -5.76
CA VAL A 169 -16.36 -12.27 -7.13
C VAL A 169 -17.84 -12.59 -7.19
N ARG A 170 -18.28 -13.73 -6.62
CA ARG A 170 -19.70 -14.10 -6.59
C ARG A 170 -20.54 -13.07 -5.84
N LYS A 171 -20.12 -12.69 -4.62
CA LYS A 171 -20.88 -11.75 -3.79
C LYS A 171 -20.92 -10.33 -4.36
N ALA A 172 -19.85 -9.87 -4.94
CA ALA A 172 -19.83 -8.60 -5.67
C ALA A 172 -20.77 -8.64 -6.89
N GLY A 173 -20.75 -9.75 -7.63
CA GLY A 173 -21.66 -9.97 -8.76
C GLY A 173 -23.14 -9.95 -8.37
N ASP A 174 -23.51 -10.57 -7.22
CA ASP A 174 -24.88 -10.58 -6.70
C ASP A 174 -25.46 -9.15 -6.55
N ILE A 175 -24.62 -8.18 -6.27
CA ILE A 175 -25.02 -6.75 -6.08
C ILE A 175 -24.55 -5.85 -7.21
N ARG A 176 -24.05 -6.39 -8.31
CA ARG A 176 -23.52 -5.66 -9.48
C ARG A 176 -22.40 -4.68 -9.14
N LEU A 177 -21.59 -5.01 -8.16
CA LEU A 177 -20.39 -4.24 -7.79
C LEU A 177 -19.15 -4.86 -8.43
N ASP A 178 -18.24 -4.02 -8.93
CA ASP A 178 -16.95 -4.53 -9.40
C ASP A 178 -16.16 -5.12 -8.22
N PRO A 179 -15.71 -6.38 -8.30
CA PRO A 179 -14.90 -7.02 -7.25
C PRO A 179 -13.66 -6.23 -6.84
N ALA A 180 -13.11 -5.39 -7.72
CA ALA A 180 -11.96 -4.54 -7.42
C ALA A 180 -12.25 -3.56 -6.27
N PHE A 181 -13.47 -3.00 -6.19
CA PHE A 181 -13.87 -2.15 -5.06
C PHE A 181 -13.88 -2.91 -3.74
N VAL A 182 -14.39 -4.14 -3.75
CA VAL A 182 -14.42 -5.00 -2.54
C VAL A 182 -13.00 -5.29 -2.07
N TYR A 183 -12.10 -5.67 -2.98
CA TYR A 183 -10.69 -5.92 -2.66
C TYR A 183 -9.98 -4.67 -2.18
N GLY A 184 -10.21 -3.52 -2.82
CA GLY A 184 -9.65 -2.24 -2.41
C GLY A 184 -10.08 -1.87 -0.99
N LEU A 185 -11.37 -2.02 -0.67
CA LEU A 185 -11.92 -1.77 0.67
C LEU A 185 -11.27 -2.71 1.72
N ILE A 186 -11.27 -4.02 1.48
CA ILE A 186 -10.67 -5.00 2.41
C ILE A 186 -9.19 -4.72 2.62
N ARG A 187 -8.45 -4.41 1.55
CA ARG A 187 -7.03 -4.08 1.64
C ARG A 187 -6.79 -2.84 2.50
N GLN A 188 -7.62 -1.81 2.34
CA GLN A 188 -7.50 -0.57 3.10
C GLN A 188 -7.87 -0.76 4.57
N GLU A 189 -8.94 -1.48 4.84
CA GLU A 189 -9.52 -1.59 6.18
C GLU A 189 -8.78 -2.59 7.09
N SER A 190 -8.38 -3.74 6.57
CA SER A 190 -7.81 -4.81 7.40
C SER A 190 -6.54 -5.45 6.84
N ARG A 191 -6.18 -5.18 5.59
CA ARG A 191 -5.17 -5.97 4.86
C ARG A 191 -5.40 -7.48 4.98
N PHE A 192 -6.66 -7.88 4.88
CA PHE A 192 -7.11 -9.27 4.95
C PHE A 192 -6.92 -9.97 6.31
N ILE A 193 -6.81 -9.22 7.41
CA ILE A 193 -6.87 -9.80 8.76
C ILE A 193 -8.33 -10.14 9.05
N MET A 194 -8.65 -11.45 9.11
CA MET A 194 -10.02 -11.95 9.24
C MET A 194 -10.70 -11.53 10.54
N ASP A 195 -9.95 -11.47 11.62
CA ASP A 195 -10.39 -11.16 12.98
C ASP A 195 -10.04 -9.74 13.41
N ALA A 196 -9.75 -8.85 12.45
CA ALA A 196 -9.41 -7.46 12.73
C ALA A 196 -10.53 -6.78 13.55
N ARG A 197 -10.14 -6.05 14.60
CA ARG A 197 -11.04 -5.25 15.42
C ARG A 197 -10.43 -3.88 15.71
N SER A 198 -11.21 -2.84 15.50
CA SER A 198 -10.81 -1.50 15.89
C SER A 198 -11.15 -1.22 17.37
N HIS A 199 -10.51 -0.20 17.94
CA HIS A 199 -10.78 0.23 19.31
C HIS A 199 -12.22 0.77 19.50
N VAL A 200 -12.90 1.15 18.43
CA VAL A 200 -14.29 1.64 18.45
C VAL A 200 -15.31 0.56 18.07
N GLY A 201 -14.89 -0.69 17.86
CA GLY A 201 -15.78 -1.83 17.66
C GLY A 201 -16.07 -2.21 16.20
N ALA A 202 -15.42 -1.58 15.22
CA ALA A 202 -15.47 -2.07 13.84
C ALA A 202 -14.77 -3.43 13.74
N SER A 203 -15.29 -4.36 12.94
CA SER A 203 -14.77 -5.72 12.90
C SER A 203 -14.74 -6.35 11.52
N GLY A 204 -13.87 -7.35 11.38
CA GLY A 204 -13.71 -8.18 10.19
C GLY A 204 -12.99 -7.50 9.04
N LEU A 205 -13.05 -8.14 7.87
CA LEU A 205 -12.32 -7.73 6.68
C LEU A 205 -12.58 -6.30 6.24
N MET A 206 -13.83 -5.84 6.32
CA MET A 206 -14.28 -4.52 5.86
C MET A 206 -14.48 -3.51 7.00
N GLN A 207 -14.10 -3.86 8.23
CA GLN A 207 -14.21 -3.01 9.42
C GLN A 207 -15.60 -2.36 9.57
N VAL A 208 -16.65 -3.17 9.44
CA VAL A 208 -18.03 -2.69 9.53
C VAL A 208 -18.44 -2.59 10.99
N MET A 209 -19.10 -1.47 11.33
CA MET A 209 -19.68 -1.28 12.66
C MET A 209 -20.93 -2.17 12.82
N PRO A 210 -21.19 -2.75 14.02
CA PRO A 210 -22.36 -3.59 14.23
C PRO A 210 -23.71 -2.91 13.92
N ALA A 211 -23.79 -1.60 14.11
CA ALA A 211 -24.97 -0.83 13.74
C ALA A 211 -25.20 -0.73 12.23
N THR A 212 -24.13 -0.75 11.44
CA THR A 212 -24.17 -0.69 9.97
C THR A 212 -24.43 -2.05 9.34
N ALA A 213 -24.11 -3.13 10.05
CA ALA A 213 -24.26 -4.51 9.59
C ALA A 213 -25.71 -5.07 9.74
N LYS A 214 -26.62 -4.30 10.35
CA LYS A 214 -28.04 -4.63 10.52
C LYS A 214 -28.83 -4.17 9.30
#